data_9341f33a1fd3ff84453a11a3d9f97127
#
_entry.id   9341f33a1fd3ff84453a11a3d9f97127
#
_cell.length_a   1.000
_cell.length_b   1.000
_cell.length_c   1.000
_cell.angle_alpha   90.00
_cell.angle_beta   90.00
_cell.angle_gamma   90.00
#
_symmetry.space_group_name_H-M   'P 1'
#
loop_
_entity.id
_entity.type
_entity.pdbx_description
1 polymer ?
#
loop_
_entity_poly.entity_id
_entity_poly.type
_entity_poly.pdbx_seq_one_letter_code
_entity_poly.pdbx_strand_id
1 'polypeptide(L)'
;VQEPRLASLQLRGHQAALQAFRQAMQGGRLPHAWLITGPPGIGKATFAFRLARILLGGEDELSPAGRRVSAATHADLLVVARGFDEKRQKYRSEIVADDVRPINSFLRRTAAEGGWRVVIVDGAEWMNRSAANAVLKILEEPPPATVLLLTCSAPGRLLPTIRSRCRKLELAPLAAADMSVVLHAQAPEASDTEIQRVMAEAHGAPGRALALLADKGGEIASLVHEVVQGITPLRSYEVAETILRRDYGFSLFFSLLSDTLQMQARQAARQGNPQCVALANAWEATMRKHT
;
A
#
# COMPACT_ATOMS: atom_id res chain seq x y z
N VAL A 1 -0.55 -0.26 19.36
CA VAL A 1 -0.28 -1.44 18.53
C VAL A 1 0.65 -0.98 17.42
N GLN A 2 1.90 -1.43 17.42
CA GLN A 2 2.82 -1.15 16.31
C GLN A 2 2.23 -1.76 15.05
N GLU A 3 1.97 -0.93 14.04
CA GLU A 3 1.53 -1.45 12.75
C GLU A 3 2.61 -2.40 12.20
N PRO A 4 2.27 -3.61 11.73
CA PRO A 4 3.22 -4.56 11.16
C PRO A 4 4.09 -3.97 10.04
N ARG A 5 3.61 -2.92 9.37
CA ARG A 5 4.30 -2.16 8.32
C ARG A 5 5.59 -1.49 8.78
N LEU A 6 5.65 -1.06 10.06
CA LEU A 6 6.80 -0.38 10.63
C LEU A 6 7.84 -1.35 11.15
N ALA A 7 7.43 -2.56 11.55
CA ALA A 7 8.29 -3.60 12.12
C ALA A 7 9.05 -4.42 11.07
N SER A 8 8.74 -4.27 9.77
CA SER A 8 9.43 -5.01 8.72
C SER A 8 10.81 -4.41 8.45
N LEU A 9 11.81 -4.91 9.15
CA LEU A 9 13.21 -4.44 9.06
C LEU A 9 13.91 -4.87 7.76
N GLN A 10 13.41 -5.88 7.04
CA GLN A 10 14.07 -6.39 5.84
C GLN A 10 13.17 -6.27 4.61
N LEU A 11 13.42 -5.23 3.81
CA LEU A 11 12.85 -5.16 2.48
C LEU A 11 13.49 -6.22 1.60
N ARG A 12 12.68 -7.12 1.05
CA ARG A 12 13.06 -8.09 0.01
C ARG A 12 12.46 -7.69 -1.33
N GLY A 13 13.15 -8.01 -2.40
CA GLY A 13 12.73 -7.63 -3.74
C GLY A 13 12.86 -6.13 -4.04
N HIS A 14 12.20 -5.68 -5.10
CA HIS A 14 12.14 -4.28 -5.57
C HIS A 14 13.49 -3.63 -5.87
N GLN A 15 14.51 -4.43 -6.20
CA GLN A 15 15.89 -3.94 -6.42
C GLN A 15 15.96 -2.91 -7.55
N ALA A 16 15.22 -3.09 -8.64
CA ALA A 16 15.20 -2.15 -9.75
C ALA A 16 14.69 -0.75 -9.32
N ALA A 17 13.61 -0.69 -8.52
CA ALA A 17 13.07 0.55 -7.99
C ALA A 17 14.06 1.22 -7.01
N LEU A 18 14.71 0.43 -6.15
CA LEU A 18 15.73 0.92 -5.22
C LEU A 18 16.94 1.48 -5.96
N GLN A 19 17.39 0.78 -6.98
CA GLN A 19 18.52 1.21 -7.80
C GLN A 19 18.19 2.50 -8.57
N ALA A 20 16.99 2.63 -9.14
CA ALA A 20 16.55 3.86 -9.80
C ALA A 20 16.54 5.07 -8.87
N PHE A 21 16.13 4.87 -7.59
CA PHE A 21 16.19 5.91 -6.56
C PHE A 21 17.63 6.30 -6.22
N ARG A 22 18.51 5.31 -5.96
CA ARG A 22 19.93 5.55 -5.65
C ARG A 22 20.67 6.25 -6.78
N GLN A 23 20.42 5.87 -8.02
CA GLN A 23 21.01 6.56 -9.20
C GLN A 23 20.58 8.02 -9.27
N ALA A 24 19.30 8.33 -9.01
CA ALA A 24 18.83 9.70 -8.97
C ALA A 24 19.50 10.52 -7.84
N MET A 25 19.73 9.90 -6.69
CA MET A 25 20.42 10.53 -5.56
C MET A 25 21.90 10.81 -5.89
N GLN A 26 22.61 9.85 -6.47
CA GLN A 26 24.02 9.99 -6.87
C GLN A 26 24.21 11.02 -7.99
N GLY A 27 23.24 11.17 -8.87
CA GLY A 27 23.26 12.16 -9.95
C GLY A 27 23.07 13.62 -9.51
N GLY A 28 22.98 13.90 -8.22
CA GLY A 28 22.86 15.26 -7.65
C GLY A 28 21.53 15.97 -7.94
N ARG A 29 20.58 15.31 -8.58
CA ARG A 29 19.25 15.84 -8.93
C ARG A 29 18.14 14.90 -8.44
N LEU A 30 18.08 14.69 -7.13
CA LEU A 30 17.03 13.87 -6.54
C LEU A 30 15.67 14.59 -6.74
N PRO A 31 14.70 13.98 -7.43
CA PRO A 31 13.34 14.52 -7.50
C PRO A 31 12.76 14.70 -6.11
N HIS A 32 12.11 15.84 -5.89
CA HIS A 32 11.48 16.17 -4.60
C HIS A 32 10.23 15.34 -4.31
N ALA A 33 9.66 14.64 -5.29
CA ALA A 33 8.47 13.82 -5.10
C ALA A 33 8.53 12.51 -5.87
N TRP A 34 8.16 11.43 -5.19
CA TRP A 34 8.12 10.07 -5.73
C TRP A 34 6.76 9.45 -5.50
N LEU A 35 6.21 8.83 -6.54
CA LEU A 35 4.97 8.08 -6.48
C LEU A 35 5.27 6.58 -6.56
N ILE A 36 5.18 5.91 -5.43
CA ILE A 36 5.45 4.47 -5.27
C ILE A 36 4.14 3.73 -5.53
N THR A 37 4.05 3.05 -6.67
CA THR A 37 2.84 2.36 -7.12
C THR A 37 3.02 0.85 -7.10
N GLY A 38 1.90 0.13 -7.05
CA GLY A 38 1.87 -1.34 -7.08
C GLY A 38 0.62 -1.88 -6.39
N PRO A 39 0.33 -3.17 -6.52
CA PRO A 39 -0.85 -3.77 -5.92
C PRO A 39 -0.89 -3.63 -4.39
N PRO A 40 -2.09 -3.72 -3.77
CA PRO A 40 -2.20 -3.78 -2.31
C PRO A 40 -1.34 -4.92 -1.73
N GLY A 41 -0.73 -4.68 -0.57
CA GLY A 41 0.08 -5.70 0.12
C GLY A 41 1.46 -5.97 -0.49
N ILE A 42 1.89 -5.27 -1.56
CA ILE A 42 3.19 -5.48 -2.22
C ILE A 42 4.40 -4.95 -1.42
N GLY A 43 4.18 -4.18 -0.36
CA GLY A 43 5.26 -3.60 0.46
C GLY A 43 5.57 -2.14 0.15
N LYS A 44 4.64 -1.35 -0.43
CA LYS A 44 4.85 0.07 -0.77
C LYS A 44 5.28 0.92 0.43
N ALA A 45 4.60 0.78 1.57
CA ALA A 45 4.94 1.51 2.79
C ALA A 45 6.34 1.10 3.29
N THR A 46 6.63 -0.19 3.37
CA THR A 46 7.96 -0.71 3.74
C THR A 46 9.06 -0.14 2.83
N PHE A 47 8.77 -0.07 1.53
CA PHE A 47 9.70 0.52 0.56
C PHE A 47 9.88 2.03 0.79
N ALA A 48 8.81 2.79 1.06
CA ALA A 48 8.90 4.21 1.40
C ALA A 48 9.76 4.45 2.65
N PHE A 49 9.58 3.65 3.70
CA PHE A 49 10.43 3.70 4.90
C PHE A 49 11.88 3.34 4.61
N ARG A 50 12.15 2.39 3.70
CA ARG A 50 13.52 2.09 3.25
C ARG A 50 14.16 3.29 2.57
N LEU A 51 13.45 3.99 1.70
CA LEU A 51 13.94 5.20 1.04
C LEU A 51 14.18 6.33 2.07
N ALA A 52 13.27 6.49 3.04
CA ALA A 52 13.44 7.44 4.13
C ALA A 52 14.70 7.16 4.95
N ARG A 53 14.99 5.89 5.29
CA ARG A 53 16.24 5.51 5.98
C ARG A 53 17.50 5.89 5.19
N ILE A 54 17.49 5.67 3.88
CA ILE A 54 18.63 6.07 3.01
C ILE A 54 18.87 7.58 3.08
N LEU A 55 17.80 8.39 3.05
CA LEU A 55 17.91 9.84 3.07
C LEU A 55 18.31 10.40 4.45
N LEU A 56 17.89 9.75 5.54
CA LEU A 56 18.04 10.21 6.92
C LEU A 56 19.22 9.56 7.65
N GLY A 57 20.15 8.93 6.92
CA GLY A 57 21.35 8.32 7.52
C GLY A 57 21.09 7.05 8.35
N GLY A 58 19.89 6.49 8.24
CA GLY A 58 19.49 5.27 8.95
C GLY A 58 19.52 4.02 8.05
N GLU A 59 20.45 3.93 7.10
CA GLU A 59 20.52 2.78 6.19
C GLU A 59 20.78 1.46 6.93
N ASP A 60 21.61 1.51 7.97
CA ASP A 60 21.66 0.46 8.97
C ASP A 60 20.42 0.55 9.88
N GLU A 61 19.56 -0.45 9.77
CA GLU A 61 18.28 -0.52 10.47
C GLU A 61 18.43 -0.61 12.00
N LEU A 62 19.56 -1.12 12.47
CA LEU A 62 19.88 -1.26 13.89
C LEU A 62 20.50 0.02 14.46
N SER A 63 20.92 0.97 13.62
CA SER A 63 21.40 2.27 14.06
C SER A 63 20.33 3.07 14.82
N PRO A 64 20.70 4.01 15.70
CA PRO A 64 19.71 4.87 16.35
C PRO A 64 18.80 5.63 15.37
N ALA A 65 19.34 6.14 14.27
CA ALA A 65 18.58 6.79 13.22
C ALA A 65 17.63 5.82 12.51
N GLY A 66 18.12 4.62 12.14
CA GLY A 66 17.33 3.57 11.51
C GLY A 66 16.12 3.15 12.36
N ARG A 67 16.34 2.95 13.66
CA ARG A 67 15.26 2.65 14.62
C ARG A 67 14.23 3.76 14.72
N ARG A 68 14.67 5.04 14.80
CA ARG A 68 13.73 6.18 14.84
C ARG A 68 12.91 6.32 13.56
N VAL A 69 13.54 6.10 12.39
CA VAL A 69 12.79 6.08 11.13
C VAL A 69 11.78 4.95 11.10
N SER A 70 12.17 3.72 11.48
CA SER A 70 11.27 2.56 11.51
C SER A 70 10.10 2.75 12.49
N ALA A 71 10.31 3.45 13.58
CA ALA A 71 9.28 3.80 14.56
C ALA A 71 8.48 5.06 14.17
N ALA A 72 8.76 5.68 13.01
CA ALA A 72 8.19 6.98 12.59
C ALA A 72 8.38 8.11 13.62
N THR A 73 9.47 8.08 14.40
CA THR A 73 9.79 9.06 15.47
C THR A 73 11.02 9.90 15.14
N HIS A 74 11.59 9.78 13.93
CA HIS A 74 12.72 10.59 13.51
C HIS A 74 12.30 12.06 13.34
N ALA A 75 13.11 13.00 13.86
CA ALA A 75 12.76 14.43 13.87
C ALA A 75 12.54 15.02 12.46
N ASP A 76 13.24 14.48 11.45
CA ASP A 76 13.16 14.93 10.06
C ASP A 76 12.29 13.99 9.18
N LEU A 77 11.45 13.16 9.80
CA LEU A 77 10.45 12.33 9.15
C LEU A 77 9.04 12.70 9.61
N LEU A 78 8.15 12.93 8.66
CA LEU A 78 6.71 13.03 8.91
C LEU A 78 5.96 11.97 8.13
N VAL A 79 5.12 11.22 8.81
CA VAL A 79 4.26 10.20 8.18
C VAL A 79 2.80 10.65 8.26
N VAL A 80 2.15 10.67 7.12
CA VAL A 80 0.72 10.96 6.98
C VAL A 80 0.03 9.72 6.42
N ALA A 81 -0.99 9.26 7.10
CA ALA A 81 -1.81 8.12 6.70
C ALA A 81 -3.26 8.37 7.15
N ARG A 82 -4.16 7.47 6.77
CA ARG A 82 -5.53 7.52 7.31
C ARG A 82 -5.51 7.37 8.82
N GLY A 83 -6.12 8.33 9.53
CA GLY A 83 -6.23 8.26 10.98
C GLY A 83 -7.08 7.08 11.43
N PHE A 84 -6.75 6.50 12.59
CA PHE A 84 -7.55 5.50 13.24
C PHE A 84 -8.59 6.17 14.17
N ASP A 85 -9.85 5.80 14.04
CA ASP A 85 -10.94 6.27 14.90
C ASP A 85 -11.10 5.27 16.05
N GLU A 86 -10.58 5.63 17.23
CA GLU A 86 -10.63 4.77 18.43
C GLU A 86 -12.04 4.45 18.90
N LYS A 87 -13.00 5.38 18.69
CA LYS A 87 -14.39 5.16 19.09
C LYS A 87 -15.08 4.13 18.20
N ARG A 88 -14.75 4.14 16.92
CA ARG A 88 -15.33 3.23 15.92
C ARG A 88 -14.47 2.00 15.66
N GLN A 89 -13.28 1.91 16.29
CA GLN A 89 -12.30 0.83 16.08
C GLN A 89 -12.00 0.56 14.59
N LYS A 90 -11.87 1.62 13.78
CA LYS A 90 -11.60 1.50 12.36
C LYS A 90 -10.82 2.69 11.81
N TYR A 91 -10.10 2.46 10.71
CA TYR A 91 -9.47 3.55 9.98
C TYR A 91 -10.53 4.47 9.35
N ARG A 92 -10.24 5.79 9.35
CA ARG A 92 -11.05 6.75 8.59
C ARG A 92 -11.02 6.40 7.11
N SER A 93 -12.11 6.72 6.40
CA SER A 93 -12.24 6.43 4.96
C SER A 93 -11.28 7.27 4.10
N GLU A 94 -10.86 8.43 4.59
CA GLU A 94 -10.09 9.42 3.85
C GLU A 94 -8.97 10.02 4.68
N ILE A 95 -7.96 10.55 3.98
CA ILE A 95 -6.99 11.52 4.49
C ILE A 95 -7.57 12.90 4.21
N VAL A 96 -7.80 13.69 5.26
CA VAL A 96 -8.42 15.02 5.15
C VAL A 96 -7.37 16.13 5.21
N ALA A 97 -7.78 17.37 4.90
CA ALA A 97 -6.88 18.53 4.86
C ALA A 97 -6.10 18.74 6.17
N ASP A 98 -6.73 18.44 7.31
CA ASP A 98 -6.09 18.59 8.62
C ASP A 98 -4.96 17.60 8.84
N ASP A 99 -5.02 16.40 8.23
CA ASP A 99 -3.97 15.39 8.30
C ASP A 99 -2.71 15.82 7.52
N VAL A 100 -2.88 16.57 6.43
CA VAL A 100 -1.78 17.03 5.56
C VAL A 100 -1.28 18.44 5.92
N ARG A 101 -2.05 19.23 6.67
CA ARG A 101 -1.66 20.57 7.11
C ARG A 101 -0.29 20.63 7.81
N PRO A 102 0.08 19.67 8.67
CA PRO A 102 1.39 19.63 9.32
C PRO A 102 2.57 19.57 8.34
N ILE A 103 2.39 19.05 7.13
CA ILE A 103 3.46 18.91 6.14
C ILE A 103 4.11 20.28 5.86
N ASN A 104 3.30 21.31 5.66
CA ASN A 104 3.80 22.64 5.32
C ASN A 104 4.68 23.24 6.43
N SER A 105 4.23 23.17 7.69
CA SER A 105 5.00 23.66 8.83
C SER A 105 6.25 22.82 9.08
N PHE A 106 6.16 21.50 8.90
CA PHE A 106 7.28 20.59 9.02
C PHE A 106 8.37 20.86 7.98
N LEU A 107 8.01 21.02 6.71
CA LEU A 107 8.97 21.23 5.63
C LEU A 107 9.62 22.62 5.63
N ARG A 108 9.02 23.61 6.31
CA ARG A 108 9.60 24.96 6.45
C ARG A 108 10.62 25.09 7.59
N ARG A 109 10.70 24.10 8.47
CA ARG A 109 11.72 24.10 9.55
C ARG A 109 13.08 23.74 8.99
N THR A 110 14.14 24.08 9.70
CA THR A 110 15.50 23.55 9.43
C THR A 110 15.53 22.09 9.81
N ALA A 111 16.24 21.26 9.03
CA ALA A 111 16.45 19.86 9.37
C ALA A 111 17.19 19.76 10.71
N ALA A 112 16.71 18.92 11.62
CA ALA A 112 17.25 18.78 12.98
C ALA A 112 18.63 18.09 12.99
N GLU A 113 18.82 17.13 12.07
CA GLU A 113 20.07 16.35 11.97
C GLU A 113 20.91 16.75 10.73
N GLY A 114 20.58 17.88 10.10
CA GLY A 114 21.37 18.47 9.01
C GLY A 114 21.33 17.65 7.73
N GLY A 115 20.24 17.70 6.98
CA GLY A 115 20.13 16.90 5.76
C GLY A 115 18.76 17.05 5.12
N TRP A 116 18.19 15.94 4.69
CA TRP A 116 16.89 15.86 4.07
C TRP A 116 15.75 15.90 5.11
N ARG A 117 14.62 16.48 4.72
CA ARG A 117 13.33 16.29 5.39
C ARG A 117 12.46 15.42 4.51
N VAL A 118 11.92 14.38 5.09
CA VAL A 118 11.16 13.36 4.37
C VAL A 118 9.72 13.33 4.86
N VAL A 119 8.79 13.34 3.91
CA VAL A 119 7.38 13.13 4.19
C VAL A 119 6.93 11.86 3.49
N ILE A 120 6.32 10.94 4.22
CA ILE A 120 5.64 9.78 3.67
C ILE A 120 4.13 10.05 3.71
N VAL A 121 3.46 9.97 2.55
CA VAL A 121 2.00 9.95 2.48
C VAL A 121 1.59 8.52 2.11
N ASP A 122 1.15 7.74 3.11
CA ASP A 122 0.78 6.33 2.91
C ASP A 122 -0.68 6.20 2.50
N GLY A 123 -0.89 5.73 1.27
CA GLY A 123 -2.21 5.63 0.66
C GLY A 123 -2.71 6.96 0.10
N ALA A 124 -1.92 7.60 -0.76
CA ALA A 124 -2.25 8.90 -1.35
C ALA A 124 -3.59 8.90 -2.10
N GLU A 125 -4.05 7.75 -2.61
CA GLU A 125 -5.38 7.57 -3.21
C GLU A 125 -6.56 7.81 -2.26
N TRP A 126 -6.29 7.87 -0.95
CA TRP A 126 -7.29 8.14 0.08
C TRP A 126 -7.39 9.63 0.44
N MET A 127 -6.57 10.50 -0.16
CA MET A 127 -6.70 11.94 0.03
C MET A 127 -8.01 12.43 -0.57
N ASN A 128 -8.82 13.14 0.23
CA ASN A 128 -9.93 13.89 -0.32
C ASN A 128 -9.42 15.09 -1.15
N ARG A 129 -10.32 15.74 -1.86
CA ARG A 129 -9.95 16.84 -2.77
C ARG A 129 -9.20 17.99 -2.07
N SER A 130 -9.57 18.33 -0.85
CA SER A 130 -8.92 19.39 -0.08
C SER A 130 -7.50 19.00 0.35
N ALA A 131 -7.29 17.76 0.81
CA ALA A 131 -5.96 17.23 1.15
C ALA A 131 -5.06 17.18 -0.10
N ALA A 132 -5.58 16.65 -1.21
CA ALA A 132 -4.85 16.60 -2.48
C ALA A 132 -4.40 17.99 -2.96
N ASN A 133 -5.28 19.00 -2.88
CA ASN A 133 -4.93 20.37 -3.23
C ASN A 133 -3.90 21.01 -2.28
N ALA A 134 -3.92 20.65 -1.00
CA ALA A 134 -2.91 21.11 -0.05
C ALA A 134 -1.52 20.52 -0.36
N VAL A 135 -1.45 19.24 -0.75
CA VAL A 135 -0.21 18.58 -1.17
C VAL A 135 0.31 19.14 -2.50
N LEU A 136 -0.59 19.49 -3.45
CA LEU A 136 -0.20 20.08 -4.74
C LEU A 136 0.64 21.36 -4.58
N LYS A 137 0.30 22.24 -3.63
CA LYS A 137 1.08 23.46 -3.37
C LYS A 137 2.54 23.15 -3.00
N ILE A 138 2.76 22.07 -2.25
CA ILE A 138 4.10 21.65 -1.85
C ILE A 138 4.85 21.02 -3.03
N LEU A 139 4.13 20.29 -3.88
CA LEU A 139 4.71 19.68 -5.09
C LEU A 139 5.10 20.73 -6.14
N GLU A 140 4.43 21.89 -6.17
CA GLU A 140 4.72 23.00 -7.07
C GLU A 140 5.89 23.86 -6.60
N GLU A 141 5.97 24.10 -5.29
CA GLU A 141 7.00 24.92 -4.68
C GLU A 141 7.67 24.16 -3.52
N PRO A 142 8.46 23.12 -3.83
CA PRO A 142 9.09 22.31 -2.80
C PRO A 142 10.19 23.09 -2.08
N PRO A 143 10.19 23.10 -0.73
CA PRO A 143 11.31 23.66 0.00
C PRO A 143 12.61 22.89 -0.27
N PRO A 144 13.78 23.53 -0.16
CA PRO A 144 15.05 22.86 -0.41
C PRO A 144 15.28 21.68 0.53
N ALA A 145 16.02 20.68 0.07
CA ALA A 145 16.34 19.46 0.81
C ALA A 145 15.11 18.73 1.37
N THR A 146 14.04 18.63 0.57
CA THR A 146 12.81 17.90 0.95
C THR A 146 12.49 16.81 -0.06
N VAL A 147 11.96 15.69 0.44
CA VAL A 147 11.47 14.59 -0.39
C VAL A 147 10.11 14.12 0.11
N LEU A 148 9.15 14.06 -0.81
CA LEU A 148 7.83 13.49 -0.58
C LEU A 148 7.78 12.08 -1.21
N LEU A 149 7.39 11.09 -0.40
CA LEU A 149 7.21 9.69 -0.81
C LEU A 149 5.72 9.35 -0.70
N LEU A 150 5.03 9.30 -1.83
CA LEU A 150 3.61 8.98 -1.88
C LEU A 150 3.45 7.51 -2.24
N THR A 151 2.80 6.70 -1.40
CA THR A 151 2.40 5.35 -1.78
C THR A 151 1.00 5.37 -2.39
N CYS A 152 0.76 4.53 -3.40
CA CYS A 152 -0.53 4.49 -4.07
C CYS A 152 -0.81 3.11 -4.68
N SER A 153 -1.96 2.52 -4.36
CA SER A 153 -2.43 1.27 -4.96
C SER A 153 -3.34 1.51 -6.16
N ALA A 154 -3.98 2.67 -6.24
CA ALA A 154 -4.94 3.03 -7.28
C ALA A 154 -4.59 4.39 -7.91
N PRO A 155 -3.57 4.46 -8.79
CA PRO A 155 -3.10 5.73 -9.37
C PRO A 155 -4.17 6.48 -10.16
N GLY A 156 -5.19 5.78 -10.67
CA GLY A 156 -6.34 6.39 -11.35
C GLY A 156 -7.19 7.30 -10.45
N ARG A 157 -7.17 7.09 -9.13
CA ARG A 157 -7.89 7.92 -8.15
C ARG A 157 -7.14 9.21 -7.79
N LEU A 158 -5.85 9.28 -8.07
CA LEU A 158 -5.07 10.49 -7.83
C LEU A 158 -5.34 11.56 -8.89
N LEU A 159 -5.33 12.82 -8.47
CA LEU A 159 -5.39 13.94 -9.41
C LEU A 159 -4.26 13.82 -10.44
N PRO A 160 -4.54 14.01 -11.74
CA PRO A 160 -3.51 14.00 -12.78
C PRO A 160 -2.36 14.97 -12.51
N THR A 161 -2.67 16.10 -11.86
CA THR A 161 -1.71 17.12 -11.45
C THR A 161 -0.72 16.66 -10.38
N ILE A 162 -1.09 15.76 -9.48
CA ILE A 162 -0.18 15.11 -8.54
C ILE A 162 0.71 14.13 -9.29
N ARG A 163 0.10 13.27 -10.13
CA ARG A 163 0.85 12.25 -10.87
C ARG A 163 1.91 12.83 -11.79
N SER A 164 1.63 13.96 -12.43
CA SER A 164 2.57 14.62 -13.36
C SER A 164 3.78 15.25 -12.67
N ARG A 165 3.69 15.54 -11.36
CA ARG A 165 4.76 16.16 -10.57
C ARG A 165 5.60 15.17 -9.77
N CYS A 166 5.19 13.91 -9.75
CA CYS A 166 5.90 12.85 -9.05
C CYS A 166 6.66 11.94 -10.03
N ARG A 167 7.90 11.60 -9.71
CA ARG A 167 8.61 10.53 -10.41
C ARG A 167 8.05 9.18 -9.96
N LYS A 168 7.60 8.37 -10.91
CA LYS A 168 6.99 7.07 -10.64
C LYS A 168 8.05 6.03 -10.30
N LEU A 169 7.79 5.25 -9.23
CA LEU A 169 8.46 3.99 -8.90
C LEU A 169 7.40 2.90 -8.84
N GLU A 170 7.47 1.95 -9.73
CA GLU A 170 6.53 0.83 -9.80
C GLU A 170 7.14 -0.40 -9.13
N LEU A 171 6.43 -0.93 -8.14
CA LEU A 171 6.83 -2.14 -7.43
C LEU A 171 6.16 -3.34 -8.10
N ALA A 172 7.02 -4.26 -8.57
CA ALA A 172 6.58 -5.52 -9.16
C ALA A 172 6.31 -6.59 -8.08
N PRO A 173 5.50 -7.61 -8.37
CA PRO A 173 5.34 -8.77 -7.51
C PRO A 173 6.68 -9.39 -7.10
N LEU A 174 6.78 -9.84 -5.85
CA LEU A 174 7.98 -10.51 -5.34
C LEU A 174 8.14 -11.89 -5.99
N ALA A 175 9.39 -12.27 -6.22
CA ALA A 175 9.73 -13.64 -6.58
C ALA A 175 9.43 -14.61 -5.44
N ALA A 176 9.18 -15.87 -5.76
CA ALA A 176 8.83 -16.90 -4.77
C ALA A 176 9.87 -17.04 -3.64
N ALA A 177 11.15 -16.93 -3.96
CA ALA A 177 12.23 -16.98 -2.97
C ALA A 177 12.14 -15.82 -1.95
N ASP A 178 11.92 -14.58 -2.42
CA ASP A 178 11.77 -13.42 -1.55
C ASP A 178 10.48 -13.51 -0.73
N MET A 179 9.38 -13.98 -1.33
CA MET A 179 8.11 -14.24 -0.64
C MET A 179 8.30 -15.21 0.52
N SER A 180 8.94 -16.35 0.29
CA SER A 180 9.20 -17.36 1.32
C SER A 180 9.97 -16.78 2.50
N VAL A 181 11.04 -16.04 2.24
CA VAL A 181 11.83 -15.39 3.31
C VAL A 181 11.00 -14.41 4.13
N VAL A 182 10.19 -13.58 3.46
CA VAL A 182 9.33 -12.61 4.16
C VAL A 182 8.28 -13.30 5.02
N LEU A 183 7.63 -14.35 4.50
CA LEU A 183 6.56 -15.05 5.22
C LEU A 183 7.08 -15.82 6.43
N HIS A 184 8.21 -16.54 6.31
CA HIS A 184 8.82 -17.20 7.46
C HIS A 184 9.25 -16.22 8.57
N ALA A 185 9.71 -15.02 8.18
CA ALA A 185 10.09 -13.99 9.15
C ALA A 185 8.88 -13.34 9.83
N GLN A 186 7.74 -13.19 9.14
CA GLN A 186 6.56 -12.46 9.62
C GLN A 186 5.49 -13.37 10.24
N ALA A 187 5.50 -14.65 9.91
CA ALA A 187 4.58 -15.66 10.43
C ALA A 187 5.36 -16.94 10.82
N PRO A 188 6.22 -16.87 11.84
CA PRO A 188 7.09 -17.96 12.22
C PRO A 188 6.33 -19.20 12.72
N GLU A 189 5.07 -19.03 13.12
CA GLU A 189 4.18 -20.12 13.54
C GLU A 189 3.51 -20.87 12.38
N ALA A 190 3.56 -20.32 11.15
CA ALA A 190 2.95 -20.95 10.00
C ALA A 190 3.81 -22.11 9.49
N SER A 191 3.17 -23.22 9.16
CA SER A 191 3.85 -24.37 8.55
C SER A 191 4.27 -24.09 7.11
N ASP A 192 5.30 -24.79 6.63
CA ASP A 192 5.76 -24.68 5.24
C ASP A 192 4.63 -24.96 4.23
N THR A 193 3.74 -25.89 4.55
CA THR A 193 2.58 -26.23 3.70
C THR A 193 1.58 -25.07 3.61
N GLU A 194 1.31 -24.37 4.71
CA GLU A 194 0.46 -23.19 4.72
C GLU A 194 1.11 -22.04 3.96
N ILE A 195 2.40 -21.80 4.15
CA ILE A 195 3.17 -20.78 3.43
C ILE A 195 3.11 -21.05 1.92
N GLN A 196 3.37 -22.28 1.48
CA GLN A 196 3.30 -22.63 0.05
C GLN A 196 1.90 -22.42 -0.54
N ARG A 197 0.85 -22.80 0.20
CA ARG A 197 -0.53 -22.58 -0.22
C ARG A 197 -0.83 -21.08 -0.43
N VAL A 198 -0.55 -20.26 0.58
CA VAL A 198 -0.87 -18.81 0.48
C VAL A 198 0.01 -18.07 -0.54
N MET A 199 1.23 -18.54 -0.78
CA MET A 199 2.10 -17.99 -1.81
C MET A 199 1.50 -18.14 -3.22
N ALA A 200 0.88 -19.29 -3.50
CA ALA A 200 0.22 -19.52 -4.79
C ALA A 200 -0.95 -18.54 -5.03
N GLU A 201 -1.67 -18.17 -3.96
CA GLU A 201 -2.84 -17.28 -4.03
C GLU A 201 -2.48 -15.78 -3.89
N ALA A 202 -1.31 -15.47 -3.34
CA ALA A 202 -0.92 -14.09 -3.04
C ALA A 202 -0.37 -13.30 -4.23
N HIS A 203 -0.09 -13.95 -5.36
CA HIS A 203 0.43 -13.31 -6.58
C HIS A 203 1.66 -12.41 -6.33
N GLY A 204 2.57 -12.83 -5.46
CA GLY A 204 3.78 -12.08 -5.13
C GLY A 204 3.58 -10.86 -4.23
N ALA A 205 2.43 -10.74 -3.55
CA ALA A 205 2.13 -9.68 -2.59
C ALA A 205 2.20 -10.21 -1.14
N PRO A 206 3.28 -9.92 -0.37
CA PRO A 206 3.47 -10.46 0.98
C PRO A 206 2.34 -10.12 1.95
N GLY A 207 1.85 -8.88 1.93
CA GLY A 207 0.75 -8.47 2.79
C GLY A 207 -0.56 -9.22 2.52
N ARG A 208 -0.79 -9.63 1.27
CA ARG A 208 -1.92 -10.50 0.91
C ARG A 208 -1.71 -11.91 1.46
N ALA A 209 -0.50 -12.47 1.35
CA ALA A 209 -0.20 -13.79 1.91
C ALA A 209 -0.39 -13.81 3.43
N LEU A 210 0.09 -12.77 4.13
CA LEU A 210 -0.10 -12.64 5.58
C LEU A 210 -1.59 -12.51 5.95
N ALA A 211 -2.38 -11.80 5.16
CA ALA A 211 -3.83 -11.71 5.38
C ALA A 211 -4.52 -13.08 5.16
N LEU A 212 -4.09 -13.86 4.17
CA LEU A 212 -4.57 -15.23 3.96
C LEU A 212 -4.17 -16.18 5.11
N LEU A 213 -2.96 -16.05 5.66
CA LEU A 213 -2.54 -16.79 6.85
C LEU A 213 -3.36 -16.41 8.09
N ALA A 214 -3.67 -15.12 8.25
CA ALA A 214 -4.49 -14.63 9.36
C ALA A 214 -5.96 -15.05 9.24
N ASP A 215 -6.44 -15.34 8.02
CA ASP A 215 -7.79 -15.87 7.77
C ASP A 215 -7.84 -17.38 8.06
N LYS A 216 -7.56 -17.74 9.30
CA LYS A 216 -7.59 -19.13 9.78
C LYS A 216 -8.96 -19.75 9.51
N GLY A 217 -8.99 -20.76 8.66
CA GLY A 217 -10.21 -21.45 8.25
C GLY A 217 -10.84 -20.96 6.95
N GLY A 218 -10.29 -19.92 6.30
CA GLY A 218 -10.77 -19.45 4.99
C GLY A 218 -12.16 -18.80 5.03
N GLU A 219 -12.52 -18.17 6.16
CA GLU A 219 -13.84 -17.53 6.32
C GLU A 219 -14.07 -16.43 5.28
N ILE A 220 -13.08 -15.58 5.02
CA ILE A 220 -13.19 -14.54 3.99
C ILE A 220 -13.32 -15.15 2.59
N ALA A 221 -12.58 -16.22 2.31
CA ALA A 221 -12.71 -16.94 1.04
C ALA A 221 -14.10 -17.57 0.88
N SER A 222 -14.65 -18.14 1.96
CA SER A 222 -16.01 -18.70 1.98
C SER A 222 -17.06 -17.62 1.73
N LEU A 223 -16.91 -16.42 2.36
CA LEU A 223 -17.79 -15.28 2.12
C LEU A 223 -17.74 -14.78 0.68
N VAL A 224 -16.55 -14.78 0.06
CA VAL A 224 -16.42 -14.45 -1.36
C VAL A 224 -17.19 -15.43 -2.22
N HIS A 225 -17.07 -16.73 -1.95
CA HIS A 225 -17.80 -17.75 -2.69
C HIS A 225 -19.32 -17.57 -2.55
N GLU A 226 -19.80 -17.33 -1.33
CA GLU A 226 -21.22 -17.06 -1.03
C GLU A 226 -21.74 -15.85 -1.83
N VAL A 227 -20.99 -14.73 -1.81
CA VAL A 227 -21.36 -13.49 -2.53
C VAL A 227 -21.43 -13.71 -4.04
N VAL A 228 -20.50 -14.49 -4.59
CA VAL A 228 -20.48 -14.78 -6.03
C VAL A 228 -21.67 -15.68 -6.45
N GLN A 229 -22.14 -16.54 -5.56
CA GLN A 229 -23.36 -17.35 -5.79
C GLN A 229 -24.66 -16.56 -5.66
N GLY A 230 -24.58 -15.38 -5.06
CA GLY A 230 -25.72 -14.50 -4.81
C GLY A 230 -26.22 -14.58 -3.37
N ILE A 231 -26.34 -13.42 -2.73
CA ILE A 231 -26.79 -13.28 -1.34
C ILE A 231 -28.00 -12.35 -1.25
N THR A 232 -28.77 -12.53 -0.18
CA THR A 232 -29.87 -11.62 0.14
C THR A 232 -29.36 -10.26 0.65
N PRO A 233 -30.15 -9.17 0.53
CA PRO A 233 -29.75 -7.88 1.08
C PRO A 233 -29.40 -7.93 2.57
N LEU A 234 -30.17 -8.68 3.36
CA LEU A 234 -29.89 -8.85 4.79
C LEU A 234 -28.53 -9.53 5.03
N ARG A 235 -28.25 -10.61 4.29
CA ARG A 235 -26.97 -11.32 4.38
C ARG A 235 -25.78 -10.45 3.98
N SER A 236 -25.96 -9.50 3.05
CA SER A 236 -24.91 -8.59 2.64
C SER A 236 -24.42 -7.68 3.79
N TYR A 237 -25.30 -7.28 4.70
CA TYR A 237 -24.92 -6.54 5.92
C TYR A 237 -24.07 -7.38 6.86
N GLU A 238 -24.45 -8.63 7.10
CA GLU A 238 -23.68 -9.55 7.97
C GLU A 238 -22.29 -9.84 7.40
N VAL A 239 -22.21 -10.06 6.07
CA VAL A 239 -20.95 -10.23 5.37
C VAL A 239 -20.07 -8.99 5.52
N ALA A 240 -20.64 -7.80 5.28
CA ALA A 240 -19.91 -6.54 5.44
C ALA A 240 -19.41 -6.34 6.88
N GLU A 241 -20.23 -6.65 7.88
CA GLU A 241 -19.84 -6.55 9.28
C GLU A 241 -18.70 -7.51 9.63
N THR A 242 -18.77 -8.77 9.16
CA THR A 242 -17.73 -9.79 9.38
C THR A 242 -16.40 -9.37 8.77
N ILE A 243 -16.43 -8.82 7.54
CA ILE A 243 -15.24 -8.32 6.83
C ILE A 243 -14.62 -7.14 7.58
N LEU A 244 -15.46 -6.20 8.07
CA LEU A 244 -14.99 -4.97 8.72
C LEU A 244 -14.42 -5.19 10.12
N ARG A 245 -14.72 -6.29 10.78
CA ARG A 245 -14.16 -6.67 12.10
C ARG A 245 -12.70 -7.11 12.03
N ARG A 246 -12.17 -7.40 10.86
CA ARG A 246 -10.80 -7.93 10.68
C ARG A 246 -9.89 -6.86 10.10
N ASP A 247 -8.69 -6.78 10.64
CA ASP A 247 -7.62 -6.02 10.03
C ASP A 247 -7.42 -6.43 8.60
N TYR A 248 -7.24 -6.04 7.59
CA TYR A 248 -7.13 -6.55 6.21
C TYR A 248 -8.38 -7.26 5.62
N GLY A 249 -9.45 -7.51 6.41
CA GLY A 249 -10.62 -8.27 5.93
C GLY A 249 -11.22 -7.66 4.66
N PHE A 250 -11.37 -6.34 4.62
CA PHE A 250 -11.90 -5.62 3.46
C PHE A 250 -10.99 -5.77 2.22
N SER A 251 -9.68 -5.54 2.37
CA SER A 251 -8.75 -5.63 1.23
C SER A 251 -8.58 -7.07 0.75
N LEU A 252 -8.57 -8.04 1.65
CA LEU A 252 -8.51 -9.45 1.31
C LEU A 252 -9.78 -9.89 0.58
N PHE A 253 -10.96 -9.55 1.10
CA PHE A 253 -12.24 -9.88 0.48
C PHE A 253 -12.33 -9.36 -0.96
N PHE A 254 -12.08 -8.07 -1.18
CA PHE A 254 -12.15 -7.49 -2.53
C PHE A 254 -11.07 -8.01 -3.47
N SER A 255 -9.90 -8.35 -2.96
CA SER A 255 -8.86 -8.99 -3.75
C SER A 255 -9.29 -10.38 -4.22
N LEU A 256 -9.80 -11.22 -3.31
CA LEU A 256 -10.28 -12.56 -3.63
C LEU A 256 -11.51 -12.53 -4.54
N LEU A 257 -12.43 -11.60 -4.29
CA LEU A 257 -13.61 -11.40 -5.14
C LEU A 257 -13.20 -11.01 -6.56
N SER A 258 -12.28 -10.07 -6.72
CA SER A 258 -11.76 -9.66 -8.02
C SER A 258 -11.13 -10.83 -8.78
N ASP A 259 -10.30 -11.64 -8.12
CA ASP A 259 -9.66 -12.80 -8.75
C ASP A 259 -10.68 -13.86 -9.16
N THR A 260 -11.67 -14.13 -8.29
CA THR A 260 -12.72 -15.09 -8.55
C THR A 260 -13.54 -14.67 -9.77
N LEU A 261 -13.94 -13.40 -9.84
CA LEU A 261 -14.69 -12.86 -10.96
C LEU A 261 -13.86 -12.85 -12.26
N GLN A 262 -12.57 -12.49 -12.19
CA GLN A 262 -11.68 -12.57 -13.36
C GLN A 262 -11.50 -14.00 -13.86
N MET A 263 -11.38 -14.96 -12.96
CA MET A 263 -11.27 -16.38 -13.30
C MET A 263 -12.55 -16.87 -13.98
N GLN A 264 -13.71 -16.56 -13.42
CA GLN A 264 -15.01 -16.92 -14.00
C GLN A 264 -15.22 -16.26 -15.37
N ALA A 265 -14.85 -14.98 -15.51
CA ALA A 265 -14.95 -14.27 -16.78
C ALA A 265 -14.05 -14.90 -17.87
N ARG A 266 -12.80 -15.27 -17.52
CA ARG A 266 -11.90 -15.96 -18.47
C ARG A 266 -12.43 -17.35 -18.86
N GLN A 267 -12.99 -18.08 -17.91
CA GLN A 267 -13.58 -19.40 -18.17
C GLN A 267 -14.80 -19.30 -19.08
N ALA A 268 -15.69 -18.33 -18.81
CA ALA A 268 -16.86 -18.06 -19.63
C ALA A 268 -16.51 -17.58 -21.05
N ALA A 269 -15.47 -16.75 -21.18
CA ALA A 269 -14.95 -16.33 -22.47
C ALA A 269 -14.41 -17.51 -23.29
N ARG A 270 -13.72 -18.47 -22.66
CA ARG A 270 -13.26 -19.72 -23.31
C ARG A 270 -14.42 -20.63 -23.73
N GLN A 271 -15.54 -20.59 -23.02
CA GLN A 271 -16.74 -21.36 -23.33
C GLN A 271 -17.67 -20.67 -24.35
N GLY A 272 -17.31 -19.47 -24.81
CA GLY A 272 -18.05 -18.73 -25.84
C GLY A 272 -19.38 -18.17 -25.37
N ASN A 273 -19.60 -17.95 -24.07
CA ASN A 273 -20.83 -17.35 -23.55
C ASN A 273 -20.79 -15.80 -23.67
N PRO A 274 -21.57 -15.21 -24.59
CA PRO A 274 -21.52 -13.78 -24.87
C PRO A 274 -21.95 -12.90 -23.70
N GLN A 275 -22.87 -13.36 -22.85
CA GLN A 275 -23.32 -12.59 -21.66
C GLN A 275 -22.24 -12.47 -20.60
N CYS A 276 -21.46 -13.53 -20.40
CA CYS A 276 -20.34 -13.51 -19.46
C CYS A 276 -19.18 -12.66 -19.98
N VAL A 277 -18.96 -12.62 -21.29
CA VAL A 277 -17.95 -11.72 -21.91
C VAL A 277 -18.37 -10.26 -21.71
N ALA A 278 -19.65 -9.92 -21.89
CA ALA A 278 -20.17 -8.58 -21.67
C ALA A 278 -20.05 -8.15 -20.18
N LEU A 279 -20.36 -9.04 -19.24
CA LEU A 279 -20.20 -8.81 -17.80
C LEU A 279 -18.72 -8.64 -17.42
N ALA A 280 -17.82 -9.44 -17.97
CA ALA A 280 -16.38 -9.31 -17.75
C ALA A 280 -15.84 -7.98 -18.26
N ASN A 281 -16.25 -7.56 -19.44
CA ASN A 281 -15.86 -6.27 -20.02
C ASN A 281 -16.42 -5.08 -19.21
N ALA A 282 -17.67 -5.18 -18.74
CA ALA A 282 -18.29 -4.17 -17.88
C ALA A 282 -17.58 -4.06 -16.52
N TRP A 283 -17.22 -5.21 -15.93
CA TRP A 283 -16.44 -5.27 -14.70
C TRP A 283 -15.04 -4.67 -14.88
N GLU A 284 -14.32 -5.05 -15.93
CA GLU A 284 -13.00 -4.51 -16.25
C GLU A 284 -13.04 -2.99 -16.48
N ALA A 285 -14.08 -2.49 -17.18
CA ALA A 285 -14.29 -1.07 -17.37
C ALA A 285 -14.59 -0.33 -16.05
N THR A 286 -15.33 -0.97 -15.14
CA THR A 286 -15.62 -0.43 -13.80
C THR A 286 -14.36 -0.41 -12.94
N MET A 287 -13.60 -1.50 -12.95
CA MET A 287 -12.34 -1.57 -12.19
C MET A 287 -11.29 -0.56 -12.70
N ARG A 288 -11.18 -0.36 -14.03
CA ARG A 288 -10.29 0.67 -14.60
C ARG A 288 -10.67 2.10 -14.21
N LYS A 289 -11.95 2.36 -13.91
CA LYS A 289 -12.40 3.67 -13.40
C LYS A 289 -12.09 3.86 -11.93
N HIS A 290 -11.92 2.76 -11.19
CA HIS A 290 -11.68 2.76 -9.74
C HIS A 290 -10.24 2.35 -9.37
N THR A 291 -9.42 1.91 -10.33
CA THR A 291 -7.96 1.74 -10.25
C THR A 291 -7.25 2.90 -10.92
#